data_d22441d5cadbd472d7da8ab5260acb5f
#
_entry.id   d22441d5cadbd472d7da8ab5260acb5f
#
_cell.length_a   1.000
_cell.length_b   1.000
_cell.length_c   1.000
_cell.angle_alpha   90.00
_cell.angle_beta   90.00
_cell.angle_gamma   90.00
#
_symmetry.space_group_name_H-M   'P 1'
#
loop_
_entity.id
_entity.type
_entity.pdbx_description
1 polymer ?
#
loop_
_entity_poly.entity_id
_entity_poly.type
_entity_poly.pdbx_seq_one_letter_code
_entity_poly.pdbx_strand_id
1 'polypeptide(L)'
;MNTAEKWHGTTIVLLRKGGETIVAGDGQVSLGNTVLKSKAKKVRKIESRGVIAGFAGSTADALTLFERLEAKLEKHAGNLQRAAVELAKDWRSDKFLRRLEALMAVADKNHSFIISGTGDVLEPEDGIIGIGSGGNYALAAAKVLIETDMKAEEIAKKALRVASDICVFTNNNVTMEKI
;
A
#
# COMPACT_ATOMS: atom_id res chain seq x y z
N MET A 1 -7.26 29.03 -15.10
CA MET A 1 -7.84 27.73 -14.67
C MET A 1 -7.14 27.33 -13.38
N ASN A 2 -7.85 27.32 -12.29
CA ASN A 2 -7.28 27.00 -10.96
C ASN A 2 -7.16 25.47 -10.87
N THR A 3 -6.02 24.91 -11.26
CA THR A 3 -5.72 23.50 -10.99
C THR A 3 -5.44 23.41 -9.50
N ALA A 4 -6.43 22.96 -8.74
CA ALA A 4 -6.22 22.67 -7.33
C ALA A 4 -4.95 21.80 -7.19
N GLU A 5 -3.98 22.26 -6.40
CA GLU A 5 -2.76 21.51 -6.16
C GLU A 5 -3.11 20.14 -5.61
N LYS A 6 -2.68 19.08 -6.31
CA LYS A 6 -2.96 17.71 -5.89
C LYS A 6 -1.97 17.27 -4.82
N TRP A 7 -2.48 16.56 -3.83
CA TRP A 7 -1.65 15.82 -2.89
C TRP A 7 -0.97 14.67 -3.61
N HIS A 8 0.34 14.62 -3.51
CA HIS A 8 1.16 13.56 -4.07
C HIS A 8 2.08 13.01 -2.98
N GLY A 9 2.50 11.81 -3.18
CA GLY A 9 3.48 11.17 -2.34
C GLY A 9 2.91 9.92 -1.72
N THR A 10 3.33 8.85 -2.29
CA THR A 10 3.29 7.54 -1.66
C THR A 10 3.85 6.56 -2.65
N THR A 11 4.77 5.75 -2.21
CA THR A 11 5.14 4.52 -2.86
C THR A 11 5.01 3.40 -1.84
N ILE A 12 4.18 2.43 -2.15
CA ILE A 12 4.05 1.20 -1.40
C ILE A 12 4.50 0.05 -2.28
N VAL A 13 5.30 -0.84 -1.71
CA VAL A 13 5.60 -2.15 -2.29
C VAL A 13 5.23 -3.23 -1.29
N LEU A 14 4.56 -4.27 -1.77
CA LEU A 14 4.24 -5.46 -1.01
C LEU A 14 4.78 -6.66 -1.79
N LEU A 15 5.42 -7.58 -1.11
CA LEU A 15 5.96 -8.79 -1.72
C LEU A 15 6.02 -9.95 -0.73
N ARG A 16 6.06 -11.15 -1.29
CA ARG A 16 6.16 -12.41 -0.54
C ARG A 16 7.35 -13.20 -1.04
N LYS A 17 8.24 -13.62 -0.12
CA LYS A 17 9.40 -14.47 -0.44
C LYS A 17 9.89 -15.23 0.77
N GLY A 18 10.24 -16.50 0.58
CA GLY A 18 10.86 -17.32 1.64
C GLY A 18 9.98 -17.51 2.88
N GLY A 19 8.66 -17.48 2.71
CA GLY A 19 7.70 -17.59 3.82
C GLY A 19 7.44 -16.27 4.56
N GLU A 20 8.13 -15.19 4.22
CA GLU A 20 7.85 -13.84 4.74
C GLU A 20 6.99 -13.04 3.78
N THR A 21 6.04 -12.29 4.31
CA THR A 21 5.28 -11.29 3.57
C THR A 21 5.61 -9.92 4.13
N ILE A 22 5.97 -8.99 3.27
CA ILE A 22 6.42 -7.64 3.64
C ILE A 22 5.60 -6.60 2.91
N VAL A 23 5.17 -5.57 3.63
CA VAL A 23 4.72 -4.30 3.06
C VAL A 23 5.68 -3.21 3.50
N ALA A 24 6.16 -2.42 2.54
CA ALA A 24 7.04 -1.30 2.79
C ALA A 24 6.54 -0.04 2.07
N GLY A 25 6.76 1.10 2.69
CA GLY A 25 6.39 2.39 2.12
C GLY A 25 7.43 3.45 2.38
N ASP A 26 7.51 4.43 1.47
CA ASP A 26 8.29 5.65 1.68
C ASP A 26 7.59 6.61 2.64
N GLY A 27 8.25 7.68 3.05
CA GLY A 27 7.73 8.64 4.02
C GLY A 27 7.28 9.98 3.44
N GLN A 28 7.38 10.21 2.11
CA GLN A 28 7.13 11.52 1.54
C GLN A 28 5.64 11.84 1.40
N VAL A 29 5.25 13.05 1.78
CA VAL A 29 3.97 13.67 1.47
C VAL A 29 4.24 15.03 0.84
N SER A 30 3.71 15.26 -0.36
CA SER A 30 3.89 16.49 -1.14
C SER A 30 2.55 17.11 -1.51
N LEU A 31 2.52 18.43 -1.59
CA LEU A 31 1.43 19.20 -2.17
C LEU A 31 1.99 19.96 -3.38
N GLY A 32 1.52 19.61 -4.57
CA GLY A 32 2.14 20.08 -5.80
C GLY A 32 3.63 19.72 -5.82
N ASN A 33 4.50 20.71 -5.92
CA ASN A 33 5.95 20.56 -5.96
C ASN A 33 6.64 20.75 -4.59
N THR A 34 5.87 20.84 -3.50
CA THR A 34 6.41 21.09 -2.16
C THR A 34 6.32 19.86 -1.28
N VAL A 35 7.44 19.44 -0.70
CA VAL A 35 7.47 18.36 0.30
C VAL A 35 7.02 18.91 1.65
N LEU A 36 5.90 18.41 2.16
CA LEU A 36 5.32 18.82 3.44
C LEU A 36 5.76 17.91 4.59
N LYS A 37 6.00 16.62 4.31
CA LYS A 37 6.43 15.63 5.31
C LYS A 37 7.33 14.61 4.66
N SER A 38 8.37 14.17 5.37
CA SER A 38 9.36 13.23 4.86
C SER A 38 9.39 11.88 5.59
N LYS A 39 8.66 11.75 6.70
CA LYS A 39 8.63 10.55 7.56
C LYS A 39 7.20 10.15 7.92
N ALA A 40 6.29 10.14 6.94
CA ALA A 40 4.93 9.67 7.15
C ALA A 40 4.89 8.13 7.23
N LYS A 41 4.12 7.59 8.18
CA LYS A 41 3.82 6.16 8.25
C LYS A 41 2.65 5.83 7.34
N LYS A 42 2.90 5.03 6.30
CA LYS A 42 1.92 4.64 5.28
C LYS A 42 1.62 3.14 5.29
N VAL A 43 2.28 2.41 6.19
CA VAL A 43 2.10 0.96 6.37
C VAL A 43 1.72 0.68 7.82
N ARG A 44 0.89 -0.34 8.00
CA ARG A 44 0.38 -0.78 9.30
C ARG A 44 0.26 -2.29 9.36
N LYS A 45 0.37 -2.82 10.57
CA LYS A 45 0.07 -4.21 10.91
C LYS A 45 -1.13 -4.26 11.84
N ILE A 46 -2.08 -5.15 11.52
CA ILE A 46 -3.23 -5.49 12.37
C ILE A 46 -2.82 -6.77 13.09
N GLU A 47 -2.18 -6.61 14.26
CA GLU A 47 -1.53 -7.69 15.02
C GLU A 47 -2.52 -8.82 15.38
N SER A 48 -3.72 -8.47 15.81
CA SER A 48 -4.77 -9.41 16.21
C SER A 48 -5.19 -10.38 15.11
N ARG A 49 -4.88 -10.08 13.85
CA ARG A 49 -5.31 -10.82 12.66
C ARG A 49 -4.17 -11.27 11.75
N GLY A 50 -2.92 -10.89 12.07
CA GLY A 50 -1.77 -11.21 11.22
C GLY A 50 -1.90 -10.64 9.80
N VAL A 51 -2.44 -9.42 9.69
CA VAL A 51 -2.63 -8.72 8.41
C VAL A 51 -1.75 -7.49 8.38
N ILE A 52 -1.08 -7.27 7.26
CA ILE A 52 -0.31 -6.05 6.97
C ILE A 52 -0.96 -5.29 5.82
N ALA A 53 -0.89 -3.97 5.88
CA ALA A 53 -1.50 -3.12 4.87
C ALA A 53 -0.68 -1.86 4.61
N GLY A 54 -0.69 -1.40 3.35
CA GLY A 54 -0.12 -0.14 2.89
C GLY A 54 -1.14 0.66 2.11
N PHE A 55 -1.07 1.98 2.23
CA PHE A 55 -2.05 2.88 1.64
C PHE A 55 -1.36 3.96 0.79
N ALA A 56 -1.87 4.15 -0.43
CA ALA A 56 -1.46 5.21 -1.34
C ALA A 56 -2.64 6.17 -1.56
N GLY A 57 -2.51 7.39 -1.03
CA GLY A 57 -3.54 8.43 -1.06
C GLY A 57 -3.37 9.46 0.04
N SER A 58 -4.40 10.23 0.36
CA SER A 58 -4.40 11.19 1.45
C SER A 58 -4.24 10.51 2.83
N THR A 59 -3.44 11.09 3.71
CA THR A 59 -3.16 10.52 5.04
C THR A 59 -4.41 10.44 5.95
N ALA A 60 -5.34 11.38 5.82
CA ALA A 60 -6.59 11.37 6.59
C ALA A 60 -7.50 10.19 6.17
N ASP A 61 -7.50 9.87 4.89
CA ASP A 61 -8.31 8.80 4.32
C ASP A 61 -7.73 7.42 4.65
N ALA A 62 -6.40 7.33 4.75
CA ALA A 62 -5.70 6.12 5.14
C ALA A 62 -6.18 5.59 6.49
N LEU A 63 -6.30 6.46 7.48
CA LEU A 63 -6.70 6.06 8.83
C LEU A 63 -8.11 5.45 8.84
N THR A 64 -9.05 6.13 8.20
CA THR A 64 -10.45 5.67 8.09
C THR A 64 -10.54 4.31 7.39
N LEU A 65 -9.78 4.10 6.32
CA LEU A 65 -9.80 2.84 5.59
C LEU A 65 -9.14 1.70 6.36
N PHE A 66 -8.08 1.96 7.14
CA PHE A 66 -7.50 0.96 8.03
C PHE A 66 -8.48 0.54 9.13
N GLU A 67 -9.17 1.48 9.77
CA GLU A 67 -10.19 1.20 10.78
C GLU A 67 -11.35 0.36 10.20
N ARG A 68 -11.79 0.69 8.99
CA ARG A 68 -12.82 -0.09 8.30
C ARG A 68 -12.35 -1.50 7.91
N LEU A 69 -11.10 -1.65 7.47
CA LEU A 69 -10.52 -2.96 7.20
C LEU A 69 -10.49 -3.81 8.47
N GLU A 70 -10.04 -3.25 9.58
CA GLU A 70 -9.99 -3.93 10.87
C GLU A 70 -11.37 -4.40 11.32
N ALA A 71 -12.38 -3.55 11.23
CA ALA A 71 -13.78 -3.90 11.54
C ALA A 71 -14.32 -5.03 10.62
N LYS A 72 -13.95 -5.04 9.32
CA LYS A 72 -14.33 -6.13 8.43
C LYS A 72 -13.61 -7.44 8.75
N LEU A 73 -12.33 -7.38 9.09
CA LEU A 73 -11.58 -8.56 9.54
C LEU A 73 -12.17 -9.15 10.82
N GLU A 74 -12.57 -8.31 11.76
CA GLU A 74 -13.24 -8.73 12.98
C GLU A 74 -14.57 -9.41 12.69
N LYS A 75 -15.42 -8.79 11.88
CA LYS A 75 -16.73 -9.32 11.45
C LYS A 75 -16.62 -10.67 10.72
N HIS A 76 -15.55 -10.88 9.97
CA HIS A 76 -15.37 -12.08 9.15
C HIS A 76 -14.30 -13.04 9.72
N ALA A 77 -14.06 -13.01 11.02
CA ALA A 77 -13.17 -13.93 11.74
C ALA A 77 -11.75 -13.99 11.15
N GLY A 78 -11.22 -12.87 10.65
CA GLY A 78 -9.89 -12.76 10.06
C GLY A 78 -9.77 -13.19 8.61
N ASN A 79 -10.86 -13.55 7.94
CA ASN A 79 -10.84 -13.89 6.52
C ASN A 79 -10.56 -12.65 5.67
N LEU A 80 -9.30 -12.50 5.22
CA LEU A 80 -8.84 -11.32 4.49
C LEU A 80 -9.57 -11.13 3.16
N GLN A 81 -9.78 -12.20 2.39
CA GLN A 81 -10.46 -12.12 1.10
C GLN A 81 -11.88 -11.57 1.26
N ARG A 82 -12.62 -12.10 2.25
CA ARG A 82 -13.97 -11.62 2.55
C ARG A 82 -13.97 -10.18 3.03
N ALA A 83 -13.05 -9.83 3.92
CA ALA A 83 -12.90 -8.48 4.45
C ALA A 83 -12.56 -7.47 3.34
N ALA A 84 -11.66 -7.82 2.42
CA ALA A 84 -11.27 -6.99 1.28
C ALA A 84 -12.45 -6.72 0.34
N VAL A 85 -13.23 -7.74 -0.02
CA VAL A 85 -14.42 -7.60 -0.88
C VAL A 85 -15.49 -6.72 -0.21
N GLU A 86 -15.76 -6.93 1.08
CA GLU A 86 -16.73 -6.13 1.81
C GLU A 86 -16.28 -4.68 2.00
N LEU A 87 -14.97 -4.46 2.21
CA LEU A 87 -14.40 -3.10 2.24
C LEU A 87 -14.54 -2.41 0.88
N ALA A 88 -14.25 -3.09 -0.22
CA ALA A 88 -14.36 -2.54 -1.56
C ALA A 88 -15.81 -2.13 -1.89
N LYS A 89 -16.79 -2.94 -1.49
CA LYS A 89 -18.23 -2.60 -1.63
C LYS A 89 -18.60 -1.35 -0.85
N ASP A 90 -18.17 -1.26 0.41
CA ASP A 90 -18.39 -0.09 1.25
C ASP A 90 -17.73 1.15 0.64
N TRP A 91 -16.47 1.02 0.20
CA TRP A 91 -15.70 2.11 -0.40
C TRP A 91 -16.42 2.68 -1.63
N ARG A 92 -16.86 1.81 -2.53
CA ARG A 92 -17.59 2.20 -3.74
C ARG A 92 -18.95 2.86 -3.44
N SER A 93 -19.68 2.37 -2.44
CA SER A 93 -21.06 2.77 -2.14
C SER A 93 -21.16 3.99 -1.22
N ASP A 94 -20.19 4.21 -0.34
CA ASP A 94 -20.19 5.31 0.60
C ASP A 94 -19.95 6.64 -0.11
N LYS A 95 -20.83 7.62 0.12
CA LYS A 95 -20.79 8.95 -0.55
C LYS A 95 -19.51 9.72 -0.27
N PHE A 96 -18.86 9.49 0.87
CA PHE A 96 -17.63 10.13 1.27
C PHE A 96 -16.42 9.34 0.78
N LEU A 97 -16.36 8.03 1.03
CA LEU A 97 -15.24 7.18 0.66
C LEU A 97 -15.02 7.07 -0.85
N ARG A 98 -16.09 6.96 -1.65
CA ARG A 98 -15.97 6.83 -3.11
C ARG A 98 -15.29 8.02 -3.83
N ARG A 99 -15.14 9.15 -3.13
CA ARG A 99 -14.42 10.33 -3.63
C ARG A 99 -12.91 10.24 -3.41
N LEU A 100 -12.45 9.24 -2.67
CA LEU A 100 -11.04 9.05 -2.36
C LEU A 100 -10.35 8.39 -3.55
N GLU A 101 -9.48 9.13 -4.21
CA GLU A 101 -8.55 8.60 -5.21
C GLU A 101 -7.41 7.91 -4.47
N ALA A 102 -7.59 6.66 -4.09
CA ALA A 102 -6.64 5.92 -3.27
C ALA A 102 -6.59 4.44 -3.64
N LEU A 103 -5.49 3.81 -3.28
CA LEU A 103 -5.28 2.37 -3.39
C LEU A 103 -4.78 1.83 -2.05
N MET A 104 -5.20 0.64 -1.71
CA MET A 104 -4.72 -0.10 -0.54
C MET A 104 -4.13 -1.43 -0.98
N ALA A 105 -2.92 -1.74 -0.50
CA ALA A 105 -2.32 -3.07 -0.60
C ALA A 105 -2.45 -3.76 0.75
N VAL A 106 -2.99 -4.97 0.77
CA VAL A 106 -3.20 -5.74 1.99
C VAL A 106 -2.73 -7.17 1.81
N ALA A 107 -2.18 -7.78 2.86
CA ALA A 107 -1.80 -9.18 2.84
C ALA A 107 -1.93 -9.86 4.21
N ASP A 108 -2.24 -11.14 4.16
CA ASP A 108 -2.02 -12.10 5.25
C ASP A 108 -0.95 -13.12 4.84
N LYS A 109 -0.83 -14.23 5.54
CA LYS A 109 0.14 -15.30 5.21
C LYS A 109 -0.09 -15.94 3.84
N ASN A 110 -1.32 -15.93 3.33
CA ASN A 110 -1.73 -16.71 2.15
C ASN A 110 -2.07 -15.83 0.94
N HIS A 111 -2.65 -14.66 1.18
CA HIS A 111 -3.23 -13.80 0.15
C HIS A 111 -2.65 -12.38 0.16
N SER A 112 -2.63 -11.76 -1.00
CA SER A 112 -2.24 -10.36 -1.18
C SER A 112 -3.21 -9.69 -2.16
N PHE A 113 -3.83 -8.59 -1.75
CA PHE A 113 -4.83 -7.88 -2.57
C PHE A 113 -4.50 -6.41 -2.76
N ILE A 114 -4.83 -5.91 -3.95
CA ILE A 114 -5.01 -4.48 -4.19
C ILE A 114 -6.51 -4.18 -4.08
N ILE A 115 -6.86 -3.16 -3.30
CA ILE A 115 -8.24 -2.67 -3.15
C ILE A 115 -8.30 -1.24 -3.65
N SER A 116 -9.27 -0.92 -4.51
CA SER A 116 -9.47 0.42 -5.06
C SER A 116 -10.78 1.05 -4.59
N GLY A 117 -10.84 2.39 -4.67
CA GLY A 117 -12.07 3.15 -4.41
C GLY A 117 -13.17 2.93 -5.44
N THR A 118 -12.85 2.35 -6.60
CA THR A 118 -13.81 1.94 -7.63
C THR A 118 -14.50 0.61 -7.31
N GLY A 119 -14.04 -0.08 -6.26
CA GLY A 119 -14.62 -1.34 -5.80
C GLY A 119 -13.91 -2.58 -6.32
N ASP A 120 -12.73 -2.40 -6.94
CA ASP A 120 -11.95 -3.53 -7.44
C ASP A 120 -11.16 -4.19 -6.30
N VAL A 121 -11.09 -5.50 -6.32
CA VAL A 121 -10.21 -6.32 -5.49
C VAL A 121 -9.44 -7.25 -6.42
N LEU A 122 -8.13 -7.04 -6.51
CA LEU A 122 -7.25 -7.78 -7.40
C LEU A 122 -6.19 -8.53 -6.59
N GLU A 123 -6.01 -9.81 -6.84
CA GLU A 123 -4.91 -10.61 -6.33
C GLU A 123 -3.90 -10.85 -7.46
N PRO A 124 -2.67 -10.28 -7.40
CA PRO A 124 -1.64 -10.55 -8.40
C PRO A 124 -1.14 -11.99 -8.30
N GLU A 125 -0.93 -12.65 -9.44
CA GLU A 125 -0.48 -14.05 -9.51
C GLU A 125 0.88 -14.29 -8.83
N ASP A 126 1.78 -13.32 -8.92
CA ASP A 126 3.13 -13.39 -8.33
C ASP A 126 3.20 -12.83 -6.89
N GLY A 127 2.08 -12.34 -6.35
CA GLY A 127 2.01 -11.78 -5.00
C GLY A 127 2.81 -10.49 -4.79
N ILE A 128 3.24 -9.81 -5.87
CA ILE A 128 3.98 -8.57 -5.81
C ILE A 128 3.06 -7.40 -6.16
N ILE A 129 3.01 -6.40 -5.30
CA ILE A 129 2.17 -5.21 -5.46
C ILE A 129 3.03 -3.96 -5.37
N GLY A 130 2.83 -3.03 -6.31
CA GLY A 130 3.36 -1.68 -6.25
C GLY A 130 2.25 -0.68 -6.49
N ILE A 131 2.01 0.24 -5.54
CA ILE A 131 0.97 1.27 -5.64
C ILE A 131 1.50 2.65 -5.28
N GLY A 132 0.80 3.67 -5.76
CA GLY A 132 1.16 5.07 -5.56
C GLY A 132 2.06 5.65 -6.64
N SER A 133 2.56 6.87 -6.43
CA SER A 133 3.28 7.65 -7.45
C SER A 133 4.54 6.96 -7.98
N GLY A 134 5.31 6.31 -7.12
CA GLY A 134 6.49 5.53 -7.48
C GLY A 134 6.21 4.02 -7.58
N GLY A 135 4.95 3.59 -7.45
CA GLY A 135 4.56 2.19 -7.34
C GLY A 135 5.02 1.33 -8.51
N ASN A 136 4.89 1.82 -9.74
CA ASN A 136 5.32 1.09 -10.94
C ASN A 136 6.84 0.87 -10.99
N TYR A 137 7.63 1.84 -10.52
CA TYR A 137 9.10 1.68 -10.45
C TYR A 137 9.49 0.66 -9.39
N ALA A 138 8.87 0.73 -8.21
CA ALA A 138 9.07 -0.25 -7.14
C ALA A 138 8.64 -1.65 -7.57
N LEU A 139 7.48 -1.77 -8.24
CA LEU A 139 6.97 -3.04 -8.76
C LEU A 139 7.94 -3.66 -9.77
N ALA A 140 8.40 -2.90 -10.76
CA ALA A 140 9.34 -3.38 -11.76
C ALA A 140 10.66 -3.85 -11.12
N ALA A 141 11.21 -3.08 -10.18
CA ALA A 141 12.41 -3.47 -9.46
C ALA A 141 12.19 -4.73 -8.61
N ALA A 142 11.07 -4.81 -7.88
CA ALA A 142 10.75 -5.98 -7.05
C ALA A 142 10.60 -7.25 -7.90
N LYS A 143 9.96 -7.18 -9.08
CA LYS A 143 9.81 -8.32 -10.00
C LYS A 143 11.15 -8.89 -10.47
N VAL A 144 12.13 -8.06 -10.73
CA VAL A 144 13.49 -8.52 -11.10
C VAL A 144 14.23 -9.06 -9.88
N LEU A 145 14.17 -8.36 -8.75
CA LEU A 145 14.92 -8.71 -7.56
C LEU A 145 14.37 -9.97 -6.85
N ILE A 146 13.10 -10.31 -7.05
CA ILE A 146 12.50 -11.52 -6.44
C ILE A 146 13.17 -12.81 -6.91
N GLU A 147 13.77 -12.81 -8.10
CA GLU A 147 14.49 -13.94 -8.70
C GLU A 147 15.90 -14.12 -8.14
N THR A 148 16.42 -13.16 -7.37
CA THR A 148 17.74 -13.19 -6.74
C THR A 148 17.72 -13.92 -5.39
N ASP A 149 18.89 -14.17 -4.79
CA ASP A 149 19.02 -14.77 -3.45
C ASP A 149 18.78 -13.77 -2.31
N MET A 150 18.43 -12.53 -2.62
CA MET A 150 18.13 -11.50 -1.61
C MET A 150 16.93 -11.86 -0.75
N LYS A 151 16.98 -11.48 0.53
CA LYS A 151 15.84 -11.62 1.45
C LYS A 151 14.72 -10.63 1.08
N ALA A 152 13.49 -10.98 1.45
CA ALA A 152 12.31 -10.17 1.16
C ALA A 152 12.46 -8.70 1.61
N GLU A 153 13.01 -8.48 2.80
CA GLU A 153 13.27 -7.13 3.35
C GLU A 153 14.26 -6.32 2.51
N GLU A 154 15.33 -6.93 2.03
CA GLU A 154 16.33 -6.27 1.19
C GLU A 154 15.76 -5.91 -0.18
N ILE A 155 14.93 -6.79 -0.75
CA ILE A 155 14.21 -6.53 -2.01
C ILE A 155 13.29 -5.33 -1.85
N ALA A 156 12.47 -5.29 -0.80
CA ALA A 156 11.55 -4.17 -0.55
C ALA A 156 12.30 -2.83 -0.41
N LYS A 157 13.40 -2.80 0.34
CA LYS A 157 14.24 -1.60 0.49
C LYS A 157 14.85 -1.15 -0.84
N LYS A 158 15.40 -2.08 -1.64
CA LYS A 158 15.99 -1.75 -2.93
C LYS A 158 14.95 -1.28 -3.94
N ALA A 159 13.78 -1.92 -3.96
CA ALA A 159 12.68 -1.52 -4.85
C ALA A 159 12.20 -0.09 -4.54
N LEU A 160 12.05 0.26 -3.26
CA LEU A 160 11.70 1.63 -2.86
C LEU A 160 12.82 2.63 -3.16
N ARG A 161 14.09 2.22 -3.04
CA ARG A 161 15.21 3.08 -3.44
C ARG A 161 15.16 3.39 -4.93
N VAL A 162 14.99 2.38 -5.79
CA VAL A 162 14.84 2.60 -7.24
C VAL A 162 13.70 3.57 -7.53
N ALA A 163 12.56 3.40 -6.84
CA ALA A 163 11.43 4.31 -6.99
C ALA A 163 11.80 5.74 -6.57
N SER A 164 12.55 5.93 -5.49
CA SER A 164 12.97 7.25 -5.01
C SER A 164 14.01 7.93 -5.91
N ASP A 165 14.82 7.15 -6.62
CA ASP A 165 15.82 7.67 -7.56
C ASP A 165 15.15 8.18 -8.87
N ILE A 166 13.91 7.77 -9.15
CA ILE A 166 13.18 8.10 -10.39
C ILE A 166 11.99 9.02 -10.13
N CYS A 167 11.22 8.76 -9.09
CA CYS A 167 9.98 9.46 -8.79
C CYS A 167 10.21 10.61 -7.80
N VAL A 168 9.97 11.84 -8.22
CA VAL A 168 10.14 13.05 -7.38
C VAL A 168 9.20 13.08 -6.16
N PHE A 169 8.16 12.26 -6.13
CA PHE A 169 7.20 12.14 -5.02
C PHE A 169 7.51 11.00 -4.05
N THR A 170 8.70 10.41 -4.14
CA THR A 170 9.13 9.28 -3.33
C THR A 170 10.47 9.58 -2.69
N ASN A 171 10.64 9.24 -1.40
CA ASN A 171 11.92 9.40 -0.71
C ASN A 171 12.44 8.06 -0.13
N ASN A 172 13.64 8.10 0.45
CA ASN A 172 14.32 6.93 1.03
C ASN A 172 14.02 6.68 2.52
N ASN A 173 13.05 7.39 3.11
CA ASN A 173 12.62 7.13 4.48
C ASN A 173 11.62 5.96 4.50
N VAL A 174 12.12 4.75 4.60
CA VAL A 174 11.32 3.53 4.50
C VAL A 174 10.76 3.11 5.84
N THR A 175 9.45 2.87 5.90
CA THR A 175 8.79 2.14 6.98
C THR A 175 8.30 0.79 6.45
N MET A 176 8.28 -0.25 7.31
CA MET A 176 8.03 -1.61 6.87
C MET A 176 7.32 -2.39 7.97
N GLU A 177 6.38 -3.26 7.56
CA GLU A 177 5.72 -4.25 8.40
C GLU A 177 5.86 -5.63 7.78
N LYS A 178 5.91 -6.67 8.63
CA LYS A 178 6.08 -8.07 8.17
C LYS A 178 5.26 -9.07 8.98
N ILE A 179 4.92 -10.17 8.32
CA ILE A 179 4.30 -11.38 8.87
C ILE A 179 4.92 -12.63 8.27
#